data_6397a365e54ab4fcab3683b97943d703
#
_entry.id   6397a365e54ab4fcab3683b97943d703
#
_cell.length_a   1.000
_cell.length_b   1.000
_cell.length_c   1.000
_cell.angle_alpha   90.00
_cell.angle_beta   90.00
_cell.angle_gamma   90.00
#
_symmetry.space_group_name_H-M   'P 1'
#
loop_
_entity.id
_entity.type
_entity.pdbx_description
1 polymer ?
#
loop_
_entity_poly.entity_id
_entity_poly.type
_entity_poly.pdbx_seq_one_letter_code
_entity_poly.pdbx_strand_id
1 'polypeptide(L)'
;MTDLILESSAFKNGKEIPRKYGYKNSNINPPLNIIGIPQETKSLVLIMDDPDAMGAVGKIWVHWVIWNIEPNTKEIREDSIPLGSIEGKTDFGEIGYGGPAPPDKEHTYIFKLYALDNKLNLNDGSSKTDVEKSMKNHILAEARLIGKYSP
;
A
#
# COMPACT_ATOMS: atom_id res chain seq x y z
N MET A 1 4.36 -7.39 -23.88
CA MET A 1 3.85 -6.48 -22.85
C MET A 1 3.93 -7.17 -21.50
N THR A 2 4.58 -6.53 -20.54
CA THR A 2 4.70 -7.08 -19.19
C THR A 2 3.66 -6.44 -18.28
N ASP A 3 2.96 -7.28 -17.53
CA ASP A 3 2.01 -6.79 -16.54
C ASP A 3 2.73 -6.44 -15.25
N LEU A 4 2.30 -5.35 -14.61
CA LEU A 4 2.78 -5.00 -13.29
C LEU A 4 2.20 -5.99 -12.28
N ILE A 5 3.05 -6.56 -11.44
CA ILE A 5 2.66 -7.55 -10.43
C ILE A 5 3.20 -7.15 -9.07
N LEU A 6 2.34 -7.27 -8.05
CA LEU A 6 2.69 -7.05 -6.65
C LEU A 6 2.48 -8.34 -5.88
N GLU A 7 3.52 -8.81 -5.21
CA GLU A 7 3.50 -10.06 -4.43
C GLU A 7 4.17 -9.86 -3.08
N SER A 8 3.97 -10.82 -2.18
CA SER A 8 4.69 -10.87 -0.90
C SER A 8 5.26 -12.27 -0.69
N SER A 9 6.47 -12.34 -0.14
CA SER A 9 7.04 -13.61 0.30
C SER A 9 6.43 -14.09 1.62
N ALA A 10 5.72 -13.21 2.32
CA ALA A 10 5.13 -13.51 3.62
C ALA A 10 3.73 -14.14 3.53
N PHE A 11 2.99 -13.87 2.46
CA PHE A 11 1.66 -14.45 2.25
C PHE A 11 1.29 -14.43 0.76
N LYS A 12 0.43 -15.37 0.37
CA LYS A 12 -0.06 -15.45 -1.01
C LYS A 12 -1.30 -14.59 -1.18
N ASN A 13 -1.52 -14.11 -2.40
CA ASN A 13 -2.70 -13.33 -2.75
C ASN A 13 -3.99 -14.06 -2.32
N GLY A 14 -4.85 -13.37 -1.60
CA GLY A 14 -6.11 -13.93 -1.09
C GLY A 14 -5.97 -14.72 0.20
N LYS A 15 -4.78 -14.87 0.76
CA LYS A 15 -4.53 -15.63 1.98
C LYS A 15 -4.29 -14.72 3.18
N GLU A 16 -4.11 -15.31 4.36
CA GLU A 16 -3.93 -14.56 5.61
C GLU A 16 -2.63 -13.80 5.64
N ILE A 17 -2.71 -12.55 6.10
CA ILE A 17 -1.54 -11.75 6.44
C ILE A 17 -1.05 -12.23 7.80
N PRO A 18 0.23 -12.59 7.96
CA PRO A 18 0.76 -13.05 9.25
C PRO A 18 0.51 -12.06 10.39
N ARG A 19 0.27 -12.59 11.59
CA ARG A 19 -0.15 -11.81 12.76
C ARG A 19 0.79 -10.67 13.10
N LYS A 20 2.08 -10.83 12.91
CA LYS A 20 3.06 -9.80 13.28
C LYS A 20 2.88 -8.48 12.54
N TYR A 21 2.24 -8.48 11.38
CA TYR A 21 2.01 -7.26 10.60
C TYR A 21 0.77 -6.49 11.07
N GLY A 22 0.02 -7.03 12.01
CA GLY A 22 -1.15 -6.37 12.55
C GLY A 22 -0.83 -5.20 13.46
N TYR A 23 -1.76 -4.26 13.55
CA TYR A 23 -1.59 -3.02 14.31
C TYR A 23 -1.31 -3.27 15.80
N LYS A 24 -1.95 -4.29 16.37
CA LYS A 24 -1.81 -4.65 17.79
C LYS A 24 -0.67 -5.61 18.06
N ASN A 25 0.12 -5.96 17.05
CA ASN A 25 1.28 -6.84 17.16
C ASN A 25 2.53 -6.02 16.89
N SER A 26 3.46 -6.50 16.08
CA SER A 26 4.67 -5.73 15.78
C SER A 26 4.38 -4.49 14.93
N ASN A 27 3.29 -4.49 14.19
CA ASN A 27 2.85 -3.35 13.39
C ASN A 27 3.92 -2.86 12.41
N ILE A 28 4.52 -3.79 11.73
CA ILE A 28 5.56 -3.52 10.71
C ILE A 28 5.02 -3.91 9.35
N ASN A 29 5.46 -3.22 8.29
CA ASN A 29 5.01 -3.53 6.95
C ASN A 29 5.57 -4.88 6.49
N PRO A 30 4.77 -5.68 5.75
CA PRO A 30 5.27 -6.92 5.19
C PRO A 30 6.24 -6.66 4.04
N PRO A 31 7.07 -7.65 3.69
CA PRO A 31 7.90 -7.53 2.50
C PRO A 31 7.03 -7.64 1.25
N LEU A 32 7.35 -6.84 0.23
CA LEU A 32 6.62 -6.82 -1.04
C LEU A 32 7.60 -6.90 -2.19
N ASN A 33 7.26 -7.64 -3.24
CA ASN A 33 8.05 -7.75 -4.47
C ASN A 33 7.29 -7.12 -5.62
N ILE A 34 8.00 -6.39 -6.46
CA ILE A 34 7.43 -5.66 -7.60
C ILE A 34 8.05 -6.19 -8.88
N ILE A 35 7.19 -6.61 -9.81
CA ILE A 35 7.60 -7.23 -11.09
C ILE A 35 6.86 -6.52 -12.23
N GLY A 36 7.53 -6.36 -13.36
CA GLY A 36 6.89 -5.88 -14.59
C GLY A 36 6.65 -4.38 -14.63
N ILE A 37 7.50 -3.59 -14.00
CA ILE A 37 7.37 -2.12 -14.01
C ILE A 37 7.53 -1.61 -15.45
N PRO A 38 6.55 -0.83 -15.97
CA PRO A 38 6.68 -0.28 -17.32
C PRO A 38 7.92 0.60 -17.48
N GLN A 39 8.52 0.57 -18.65
CA GLN A 39 9.77 1.27 -18.90
C GLN A 39 9.66 2.80 -18.74
N GLU A 40 8.49 3.38 -19.04
CA GLU A 40 8.25 4.81 -18.95
C GLU A 40 7.96 5.32 -17.54
N THR A 41 7.95 4.42 -16.56
CA THR A 41 7.61 4.75 -15.17
C THR A 41 8.62 5.72 -14.57
N LYS A 42 8.13 6.80 -13.98
CA LYS A 42 8.95 7.79 -13.27
C LYS A 42 8.92 7.61 -11.76
N SER A 43 7.81 7.08 -11.24
CA SER A 43 7.68 6.76 -9.81
C SER A 43 6.58 5.73 -9.60
N LEU A 44 6.58 5.13 -8.40
CA LEU A 44 5.55 4.20 -7.99
C LEU A 44 4.84 4.74 -6.75
N VAL A 45 3.57 4.37 -6.61
CA VAL A 45 2.73 4.68 -5.44
C VAL A 45 2.16 3.38 -4.92
N LEU A 46 2.15 3.23 -3.59
CA LEU A 46 1.50 2.09 -2.93
C LEU A 46 0.48 2.60 -1.93
N ILE A 47 -0.74 2.08 -2.00
CA ILE A 47 -1.82 2.41 -1.07
C ILE A 47 -2.39 1.10 -0.54
N MET A 48 -2.44 0.97 0.79
CA MET A 48 -3.09 -0.16 1.46
C MET A 48 -4.32 0.33 2.18
N ASP A 49 -5.48 -0.28 1.90
CA ASP A 49 -6.72 0.08 2.57
C ASP A 49 -7.61 -1.13 2.85
N ASP A 50 -8.64 -0.90 3.67
CA ASP A 50 -9.57 -1.90 4.14
C ASP A 50 -10.99 -1.47 3.77
N PRO A 51 -11.56 -1.98 2.66
CA PRO A 51 -12.93 -1.63 2.27
C PRO A 51 -13.98 -2.26 3.17
N ASP A 52 -13.66 -3.34 3.90
CA ASP A 52 -14.60 -3.98 4.82
C ASP A 52 -14.82 -3.16 6.08
N ALA A 53 -13.97 -2.16 6.34
CA ALA A 53 -14.17 -1.22 7.42
C ALA A 53 -15.45 -0.37 7.24
N MET A 54 -15.97 -0.28 6.01
CA MET A 54 -17.22 0.43 5.73
C MET A 54 -18.37 -0.09 6.60
N GLY A 55 -18.47 -1.42 6.79
CA GLY A 55 -19.50 -2.02 7.62
C GLY A 55 -19.27 -1.84 9.12
N ALA A 56 -18.01 -1.72 9.53
CA ALA A 56 -17.64 -1.63 10.94
C ALA A 56 -17.61 -0.19 11.46
N VAL A 57 -17.06 0.74 10.66
CA VAL A 57 -16.80 2.13 11.10
C VAL A 57 -17.30 3.19 10.10
N GLY A 58 -18.00 2.77 9.05
CA GLY A 58 -18.65 3.69 8.12
C GLY A 58 -17.74 4.32 7.07
N LYS A 59 -16.52 3.83 6.90
CA LYS A 59 -15.59 4.33 5.87
C LYS A 59 -14.57 3.26 5.50
N ILE A 60 -13.97 3.41 4.32
CA ILE A 60 -12.79 2.64 3.92
C ILE A 60 -11.63 3.13 4.79
N TRP A 61 -10.95 2.22 5.49
CA TRP A 61 -9.87 2.59 6.40
C TRP A 61 -8.53 2.58 5.69
N VAL A 62 -7.81 3.70 5.74
CA VAL A 62 -6.50 3.84 5.09
C VAL A 62 -5.42 3.37 6.04
N HIS A 63 -4.65 2.37 5.61
CA HIS A 63 -3.61 1.73 6.41
C HIS A 63 -2.20 2.17 6.05
N TRP A 64 -1.94 2.54 4.79
CA TRP A 64 -0.60 2.90 4.34
C TRP A 64 -0.66 3.64 3.02
N VAL A 65 0.06 4.76 2.92
CA VAL A 65 0.17 5.55 1.69
C VAL A 65 1.63 5.90 1.52
N ILE A 66 2.22 5.53 0.38
CA ILE A 66 3.63 5.80 0.10
C ILE A 66 3.79 6.14 -1.38
N TRP A 67 4.54 7.18 -1.69
CA TRP A 67 4.73 7.65 -3.06
C TRP A 67 6.17 8.04 -3.32
N ASN A 68 6.45 8.38 -4.59
CA ASN A 68 7.79 8.67 -5.08
C ASN A 68 8.76 7.51 -4.81
N ILE A 69 8.25 6.29 -4.92
CA ILE A 69 9.08 5.09 -4.90
C ILE A 69 9.83 5.06 -6.24
N GLU A 70 11.14 4.86 -6.21
CA GLU A 70 11.95 4.83 -7.42
C GLU A 70 11.50 3.72 -8.38
N PRO A 71 11.47 3.99 -9.71
CA PRO A 71 10.90 3.05 -10.68
C PRO A 71 11.71 1.77 -10.88
N ASN A 72 12.92 1.70 -10.37
CA ASN A 72 13.74 0.48 -10.40
C ASN A 72 13.63 -0.35 -9.12
N THR A 73 12.70 -0.01 -8.24
CA THR A 73 12.49 -0.73 -6.98
C THR A 73 11.88 -2.10 -7.26
N LYS A 74 12.57 -3.17 -6.88
CA LYS A 74 12.09 -4.54 -7.04
C LYS A 74 11.51 -5.12 -5.77
N GLU A 75 11.82 -4.51 -4.63
CA GLU A 75 11.43 -5.01 -3.31
C GLU A 75 11.22 -3.87 -2.34
N ILE A 76 10.17 -3.99 -1.53
CA ILE A 76 10.00 -3.18 -0.33
C ILE A 76 10.25 -4.16 0.82
N ARG A 77 11.28 -3.92 1.60
CA ARG A 77 11.66 -4.82 2.70
C ARG A 77 10.71 -4.73 3.88
N GLU A 78 10.59 -5.82 4.61
CA GLU A 78 9.85 -5.84 5.86
C GLU A 78 10.39 -4.76 6.81
N ASP A 79 9.48 -4.07 7.49
CA ASP A 79 9.79 -3.01 8.46
C ASP A 79 10.70 -1.92 7.88
N SER A 80 10.44 -1.52 6.63
CA SER A 80 11.28 -0.56 5.92
C SER A 80 10.52 0.09 4.78
N ILE A 81 11.01 1.23 4.31
CA ILE A 81 10.52 1.86 3.08
C ILE A 81 11.68 2.11 2.13
N PRO A 82 11.44 2.13 0.82
CA PRO A 82 12.48 2.43 -0.15
C PRO A 82 13.08 3.82 0.06
N LEU A 83 14.38 3.92 -0.10
CA LEU A 83 15.10 5.18 0.03
C LEU A 83 14.50 6.25 -0.91
N GLY A 84 14.25 7.43 -0.38
CA GLY A 84 13.70 8.55 -1.14
C GLY A 84 12.19 8.58 -1.24
N SER A 85 11.49 7.51 -0.83
CA SER A 85 10.03 7.49 -0.82
C SER A 85 9.47 8.32 0.34
N ILE A 86 8.21 8.72 0.21
CA ILE A 86 7.52 9.60 1.16
C ILE A 86 6.24 8.92 1.61
N GLU A 87 5.94 8.99 2.90
CA GLU A 87 4.74 8.37 3.47
C GLU A 87 3.68 9.39 3.84
N GLY A 88 2.43 9.00 3.64
CA GLY A 88 1.27 9.80 3.99
C GLY A 88 0.65 9.41 5.32
N LYS A 89 -0.45 10.10 5.64
CA LYS A 89 -1.18 9.91 6.89
C LYS A 89 -2.23 8.81 6.72
N THR A 90 -2.32 7.94 7.71
CA THR A 90 -3.33 6.89 7.80
C THR A 90 -4.55 7.37 8.55
N ASP A 91 -5.62 6.56 8.56
CA ASP A 91 -6.80 6.85 9.36
C ASP A 91 -6.58 6.59 10.86
N PHE A 92 -5.45 6.01 11.24
CA PHE A 92 -5.03 5.98 12.64
C PHE A 92 -4.50 7.35 13.12
N GLY A 93 -4.33 8.31 12.20
CA GLY A 93 -3.79 9.63 12.53
C GLY A 93 -2.28 9.70 12.55
N GLU A 94 -1.61 8.64 12.09
CA GLU A 94 -0.14 8.54 12.09
C GLU A 94 0.39 8.46 10.66
N ILE A 95 1.63 8.92 10.46
CA ILE A 95 2.34 8.79 9.18
C ILE A 95 3.05 7.45 9.17
N GLY A 96 2.93 6.72 8.06
CA GLY A 96 3.59 5.43 7.90
C GLY A 96 2.61 4.26 7.87
N TYR A 97 3.13 3.07 8.11
CA TYR A 97 2.33 1.85 8.07
C TYR A 97 1.51 1.66 9.34
N GLY A 98 0.20 1.46 9.17
CA GLY A 98 -0.67 0.99 10.24
C GLY A 98 -1.30 -0.34 9.82
N GLY A 99 -0.99 -1.41 10.53
CA GLY A 99 -1.39 -2.75 10.15
C GLY A 99 -2.87 -3.06 10.36
N PRO A 100 -3.32 -4.25 9.90
CA PRO A 100 -4.70 -4.70 10.10
C PRO A 100 -5.12 -4.70 11.57
N ALA A 101 -6.35 -4.25 11.81
CA ALA A 101 -6.95 -4.24 13.15
C ALA A 101 -8.47 -4.35 13.04
N PRO A 102 -9.00 -5.44 12.42
CA PRO A 102 -10.44 -5.56 12.23
C PRO A 102 -11.13 -5.75 13.58
N PRO A 103 -12.17 -4.95 13.90
CA PRO A 103 -12.79 -5.01 15.24
C PRO A 103 -13.86 -6.08 15.36
N ASP A 104 -14.47 -6.52 14.26
CA ASP A 104 -15.70 -7.33 14.26
C ASP A 104 -15.53 -8.73 13.69
N LYS A 105 -14.85 -8.86 12.54
CA LYS A 105 -14.71 -10.13 11.82
C LYS A 105 -13.48 -10.04 10.91
N GLU A 106 -13.21 -11.09 10.16
CA GLU A 106 -12.15 -11.08 9.16
C GLU A 106 -12.42 -9.99 8.12
N HIS A 107 -11.43 -9.14 7.88
CA HIS A 107 -11.47 -8.13 6.82
C HIS A 107 -10.49 -8.49 5.71
N THR A 108 -10.77 -7.96 4.52
CA THR A 108 -9.90 -8.07 3.35
C THR A 108 -9.13 -6.76 3.19
N TYR A 109 -7.81 -6.86 3.10
CA TYR A 109 -6.92 -5.71 2.95
C TYR A 109 -6.34 -5.71 1.54
N ILE A 110 -6.36 -4.56 0.87
CA ILE A 110 -5.91 -4.44 -0.51
C ILE A 110 -4.69 -3.55 -0.56
N PHE A 111 -3.58 -4.11 -1.06
CA PHE A 111 -2.38 -3.36 -1.41
C PHE A 111 -2.49 -3.00 -2.89
N LYS A 112 -2.51 -1.71 -3.21
CA LYS A 112 -2.66 -1.20 -4.58
C LYS A 112 -1.38 -0.51 -4.99
N LEU A 113 -0.76 -0.99 -6.07
CA LEU A 113 0.47 -0.42 -6.60
C LEU A 113 0.16 0.27 -7.92
N TYR A 114 0.66 1.48 -8.08
CA TYR A 114 0.48 2.27 -9.31
C TYR A 114 1.83 2.68 -9.87
N ALA A 115 2.02 2.49 -11.17
CA ALA A 115 3.17 3.00 -11.88
C ALA A 115 2.76 4.30 -12.56
N LEU A 116 3.50 5.38 -12.31
CA LEU A 116 3.16 6.71 -12.81
C LEU A 116 4.19 7.24 -13.79
N ASP A 117 3.75 8.11 -14.69
CA ASP A 117 4.63 8.79 -15.66
C ASP A 117 5.25 10.08 -15.09
N ASN A 118 5.04 10.36 -13.81
CA ASN A 118 5.60 11.53 -13.12
C ASN A 118 5.94 11.20 -11.68
N LYS A 119 6.55 12.17 -11.01
CA LYS A 119 6.70 12.16 -9.54
C LYS A 119 5.65 13.07 -8.95
N LEU A 120 5.23 12.77 -7.72
CA LEU A 120 4.24 13.59 -7.03
C LEU A 120 4.92 14.67 -6.20
N ASN A 121 4.40 15.88 -6.26
CA ASN A 121 4.91 17.01 -5.48
C ASN A 121 4.01 17.21 -4.25
N LEU A 122 4.12 16.29 -3.30
CA LEU A 122 3.35 16.28 -2.08
C LEU A 122 4.28 16.14 -0.88
N ASN A 123 3.95 16.84 0.20
CA ASN A 123 4.69 16.74 1.46
C ASN A 123 4.33 15.46 2.21
N ASP A 124 5.23 14.97 3.06
CA ASP A 124 4.93 13.85 3.94
C ASP A 124 3.68 14.17 4.77
N GLY A 125 2.91 13.15 5.12
CA GLY A 125 1.66 13.32 5.83
C GLY A 125 0.47 13.69 4.95
N SER A 126 0.64 13.84 3.63
CA SER A 126 -0.49 14.04 2.72
C SER A 126 -1.42 12.83 2.77
N SER A 127 -2.71 13.05 2.50
CA SER A 127 -3.73 11.99 2.58
C SER A 127 -3.78 11.12 1.33
N LYS A 128 -4.45 9.97 1.46
CA LYS A 128 -4.77 9.12 0.31
C LYS A 128 -5.50 9.93 -0.78
N THR A 129 -6.45 10.78 -0.39
CA THR A 129 -7.19 11.62 -1.33
C THR A 129 -6.29 12.56 -2.10
N ASP A 130 -5.32 13.18 -1.42
CA ASP A 130 -4.35 14.07 -2.06
C ASP A 130 -3.51 13.29 -3.08
N VAL A 131 -3.07 12.10 -2.71
CA VAL A 131 -2.27 11.24 -3.60
C VAL A 131 -3.09 10.82 -4.81
N GLU A 132 -4.33 10.38 -4.61
CA GLU A 132 -5.21 9.95 -5.70
C GLU A 132 -5.48 11.08 -6.69
N LYS A 133 -5.69 12.30 -6.20
CA LYS A 133 -5.88 13.47 -7.06
C LYS A 133 -4.63 13.75 -7.89
N SER A 134 -3.46 13.64 -7.28
CA SER A 134 -2.19 13.87 -7.97
C SER A 134 -1.86 12.79 -9.00
N MET A 135 -2.34 11.57 -8.79
CA MET A 135 -2.13 10.46 -9.72
C MET A 135 -3.01 10.54 -10.97
N LYS A 136 -4.12 11.26 -10.90
CA LYS A 136 -5.11 11.29 -11.99
C LYS A 136 -4.45 11.69 -13.30
N ASN A 137 -4.71 10.90 -14.35
CA ASN A 137 -4.15 11.06 -15.71
C ASN A 137 -2.66 10.76 -15.84
N HIS A 138 -2.05 10.16 -14.79
CA HIS A 138 -0.61 9.82 -14.80
C HIS A 138 -0.36 8.33 -14.59
N ILE A 139 -1.41 7.51 -14.46
CA ILE A 139 -1.27 6.08 -14.17
C ILE A 139 -0.98 5.31 -15.45
N LEU A 140 0.16 4.64 -15.49
CA LEU A 140 0.58 3.78 -16.61
C LEU A 140 0.13 2.35 -16.43
N ALA A 141 0.12 1.87 -15.18
CA ALA A 141 -0.25 0.49 -14.85
C ALA A 141 -0.60 0.42 -13.38
N GLU A 142 -1.37 -0.60 -13.01
CA GLU A 142 -1.70 -0.87 -11.62
C GLU A 142 -1.73 -2.36 -11.32
N ALA A 143 -1.46 -2.71 -10.05
CA ALA A 143 -1.47 -4.08 -9.57
C ALA A 143 -2.07 -4.11 -8.17
N ARG A 144 -2.58 -5.28 -7.77
CA ARG A 144 -3.18 -5.47 -6.45
C ARG A 144 -2.67 -6.74 -5.81
N LEU A 145 -2.52 -6.68 -4.50
CA LEU A 145 -2.27 -7.85 -3.66
C LEU A 145 -3.30 -7.82 -2.54
N ILE A 146 -4.01 -8.91 -2.36
CA ILE A 146 -5.08 -9.02 -1.37
C ILE A 146 -4.63 -9.93 -0.24
N GLY A 147 -4.89 -9.51 0.99
CA GLY A 147 -4.64 -10.32 2.17
C GLY A 147 -5.80 -10.23 3.13
N LYS A 148 -5.97 -11.27 3.97
CA LYS A 148 -7.03 -11.35 4.97
C LYS A 148 -6.43 -11.30 6.36
N TYR A 149 -7.21 -10.80 7.32
CA TYR A 149 -6.76 -10.73 8.71
C TYR A 149 -7.99 -10.72 9.61
N SER A 150 -7.96 -11.56 10.64
CA SER A 150 -9.05 -11.68 11.62
C SER A 150 -8.70 -10.96 12.91
N PRO A 151 -9.70 -10.60 13.73
CA PRO A 151 -9.47 -10.01 15.05
C PRO A 151 -8.58 -10.83 15.95
#